data_f771d4491e64ddb7084aff3b0fd49572
#
_entry.id   f771d4491e64ddb7084aff3b0fd49572
#
_cell.length_a   1.000
_cell.length_b   1.000
_cell.length_c   1.000
_cell.angle_alpha   90.00
_cell.angle_beta   90.00
_cell.angle_gamma   90.00
#
_symmetry.space_group_name_H-M   'P 1'
#
loop_
_entity.id
_entity.type
_entity.pdbx_description
1 polymer ?
#
loop_
_entity_poly.entity_id
_entity_poly.type
_entity_poly.pdbx_seq_one_letter_code
_entity_poly.pdbx_strand_id
1 'polypeptide(L)'
;MPDPFAPFLLPARPTTCAAFIDMCAPRLWQRRMADIAARARAGQRSGRAHLQRHAMELAIDRQARAATLPATIAERLVAGMAAEAVATYATLSPDGRARLRTRLHTALAGANTLAPLLHLFRTAALQRSRGFTVRHDGLEDDAPHDLLITRDGSTAEIACDTISAEEGRDVQRGAWGDLVDLVDPDLQTWLAAHPGRYLLKLTLPQGLRADAAGLAALHARI
;
A
#
# COMPACT_ATOMS: atom_id res chain seq x y z
N MET A 1 5.48 26.44 12.45
CA MET A 1 4.59 25.25 12.41
C MET A 1 5.43 24.03 12.80
N PRO A 2 5.00 23.17 13.72
CA PRO A 2 5.74 21.95 14.00
C PRO A 2 5.76 21.07 12.72
N ASP A 3 6.91 20.42 12.50
CA ASP A 3 7.08 19.49 11.37
C ASP A 3 6.05 18.36 11.49
N PRO A 4 5.15 18.19 10.51
CA PRO A 4 4.13 17.15 10.55
C PRO A 4 4.72 15.73 10.50
N PHE A 5 6.02 15.60 10.21
CA PHE A 5 6.73 14.32 10.15
C PHE A 5 7.53 14.04 11.43
N ALA A 6 7.68 15.03 12.34
CA ALA A 6 8.46 14.88 13.57
C ALA A 6 8.08 13.64 14.40
N PRO A 7 6.79 13.27 14.59
CA PRO A 7 6.42 12.08 15.35
C PRO A 7 6.96 10.77 14.78
N PHE A 8 7.21 10.73 13.46
CA PHE A 8 7.70 9.54 12.76
C PHE A 8 9.23 9.52 12.57
N LEU A 9 9.90 10.60 12.96
CA LEU A 9 11.36 10.69 12.89
C LEU A 9 12.05 10.12 14.13
N LEU A 10 11.28 9.63 15.11
CA LEU A 10 11.83 8.92 16.25
C LEU A 10 12.62 7.70 15.78
N PRO A 11 13.76 7.37 16.42
CA PRO A 11 14.57 6.23 16.03
C PRO A 11 13.76 4.95 16.17
N ALA A 12 13.22 4.46 15.04
CA ALA A 12 12.59 3.14 14.98
C ALA A 12 13.67 2.09 15.29
N ARG A 13 13.40 1.23 16.25
CA ARG A 13 14.30 0.12 16.56
C ARG A 13 14.27 -0.89 15.40
N PRO A 14 15.36 -1.56 15.06
CA PRO A 14 15.37 -2.58 13.99
C PRO A 14 14.31 -3.66 14.16
N THR A 15 13.92 -3.95 15.40
CA THR A 15 12.89 -4.93 15.76
C THR A 15 11.45 -4.50 15.45
N THR A 16 11.21 -3.22 15.14
CA THR A 16 9.84 -2.69 14.96
C THR A 16 9.16 -3.26 13.71
N CYS A 17 9.86 -3.28 12.58
CA CYS A 17 9.32 -3.85 11.35
C CYS A 17 9.14 -5.36 11.46
N ALA A 18 10.00 -6.06 12.18
CA ALA A 18 9.82 -7.49 12.48
C ALA A 18 8.57 -7.73 13.33
N ALA A 19 8.36 -6.96 14.41
CA ALA A 19 7.16 -7.03 15.24
C ALA A 19 5.88 -6.73 14.44
N PHE A 20 5.94 -5.78 13.49
CA PHE A 20 4.82 -5.53 12.58
C PHE A 20 4.51 -6.73 11.68
N ILE A 21 5.54 -7.38 11.12
CA ILE A 21 5.38 -8.61 10.31
C ILE A 21 4.79 -9.74 11.14
N ASP A 22 5.23 -9.92 12.38
CA ASP A 22 4.69 -10.91 13.31
C ASP A 22 3.20 -10.67 13.60
N MET A 23 2.80 -9.41 13.77
CA MET A 23 1.41 -9.02 13.95
C MET A 23 0.55 -9.32 12.70
N CYS A 24 1.12 -9.18 11.48
CA CYS A 24 0.46 -9.49 10.22
C CYS A 24 0.36 -11.00 9.91
N ALA A 25 0.90 -11.88 10.73
CA ALA A 25 1.16 -13.29 10.47
C ALA A 25 2.30 -13.53 9.44
N PRO A 26 3.46 -14.07 9.87
CA PRO A 26 4.66 -14.19 9.02
C PRO A 26 4.44 -14.96 7.71
N ARG A 27 3.60 -16.01 7.73
CA ARG A 27 3.28 -16.79 6.53
C ARG A 27 2.48 -15.98 5.49
N LEU A 28 1.59 -15.10 5.94
CA LEU A 28 0.84 -14.21 5.06
C LEU A 28 1.77 -13.18 4.43
N TRP A 29 2.68 -12.61 5.25
CA TRP A 29 3.68 -11.67 4.78
C TRP A 29 4.61 -12.29 3.73
N GLN A 30 5.13 -13.48 3.99
CA GLN A 30 5.99 -14.21 3.05
C GLN A 30 5.28 -14.46 1.70
N ARG A 31 4.02 -14.90 1.74
CA ARG A 31 3.21 -15.06 0.53
C ARG A 31 3.06 -13.74 -0.23
N ARG A 32 2.78 -12.65 0.51
CA ARG A 32 2.67 -11.32 -0.09
C ARG A 32 3.95 -10.89 -0.78
N MET A 33 5.10 -11.08 -0.15
CA MET A 33 6.41 -10.74 -0.74
C MET A 33 6.71 -11.59 -1.98
N ALA A 34 6.38 -12.87 -1.95
CA ALA A 34 6.53 -13.76 -3.09
C ALA A 34 5.63 -13.34 -4.27
N ASP A 35 4.37 -12.95 -4.00
CA ASP A 35 3.43 -12.46 -5.01
C ASP A 35 3.92 -11.15 -5.66
N ILE A 36 4.37 -10.18 -4.85
CA ILE A 36 4.95 -8.93 -5.35
C ILE A 36 6.17 -9.23 -6.23
N ALA A 37 7.07 -10.12 -5.81
CA ALA A 37 8.26 -10.47 -6.57
C ALA A 37 7.92 -11.22 -7.86
N ALA A 38 6.92 -12.08 -7.87
CA ALA A 38 6.47 -12.80 -9.06
C ALA A 38 5.91 -11.84 -10.12
N ARG A 39 5.00 -10.94 -9.70
CA ARG A 39 4.42 -9.93 -10.59
C ARG A 39 5.45 -8.92 -11.10
N ALA A 40 6.41 -8.54 -10.27
CA ALA A 40 7.50 -7.66 -10.69
C ALA A 40 8.38 -8.25 -11.80
N ARG A 41 8.43 -9.59 -11.90
CA ARG A 41 9.17 -10.32 -12.96
C ARG A 41 8.36 -10.64 -14.20
N ALA A 42 7.03 -10.56 -14.11
CA ALA A 42 6.14 -10.92 -15.21
C ALA A 42 6.19 -9.94 -16.39
N GLY A 43 6.60 -8.68 -16.17
CA GLY A 43 6.70 -7.68 -17.21
C GLY A 43 7.60 -6.51 -16.82
N GLN A 44 8.16 -5.83 -17.80
CA GLN A 44 9.11 -4.74 -17.52
C GLN A 44 8.42 -3.47 -17.01
N ARG A 45 7.28 -3.11 -17.61
CA ARG A 45 6.55 -1.86 -17.28
C ARG A 45 5.58 -2.08 -16.13
N SER A 46 4.78 -3.13 -16.22
CA SER A 46 3.86 -3.53 -15.15
C SER A 46 4.61 -3.88 -13.87
N GLY A 47 5.73 -4.58 -13.97
CA GLY A 47 6.58 -4.93 -12.84
C GLY A 47 7.11 -3.72 -12.08
N ARG A 48 7.56 -2.67 -12.78
CA ARG A 48 8.00 -1.41 -12.15
C ARG A 48 6.84 -0.70 -11.45
N ALA A 49 5.70 -0.59 -12.11
CA ALA A 49 4.50 0.02 -11.52
C ALA A 49 4.03 -0.74 -10.28
N HIS A 50 4.10 -2.08 -10.32
CA HIS A 50 3.75 -2.95 -9.21
C HIS A 50 4.69 -2.76 -8.00
N LEU A 51 6.01 -2.72 -8.23
CA LEU A 51 6.98 -2.42 -7.17
C LEU A 51 6.74 -1.04 -6.53
N GLN A 52 6.42 -0.03 -7.33
CA GLN A 52 6.10 1.31 -6.81
C GLN A 52 4.81 1.29 -5.97
N ARG A 53 3.78 0.56 -6.40
CA ARG A 53 2.52 0.42 -5.66
C ARG A 53 2.74 -0.21 -4.28
N HIS A 54 3.66 -1.15 -4.16
CA HIS A 54 3.97 -1.90 -2.94
C HIS A 54 5.27 -1.46 -2.26
N ALA A 55 5.70 -0.23 -2.52
CA ALA A 55 6.96 0.28 -1.98
C ALA A 55 7.03 0.29 -0.45
N MET A 56 5.87 0.44 0.22
CA MET A 56 5.79 0.45 1.69
C MET A 56 6.02 -0.95 2.26
N GLU A 57 5.36 -1.97 1.70
CA GLU A 57 5.55 -3.37 2.08
C GLU A 57 7.00 -3.81 1.85
N LEU A 58 7.57 -3.43 0.71
CA LEU A 58 8.97 -3.72 0.39
C LEU A 58 9.95 -3.00 1.34
N ALA A 59 9.64 -1.78 1.78
CA ALA A 59 10.45 -1.06 2.74
C ALA A 59 10.41 -1.71 4.12
N ILE A 60 9.22 -2.13 4.60
CA ILE A 60 9.06 -2.87 5.86
C ILE A 60 9.84 -4.18 5.82
N ASP A 61 9.69 -4.97 4.75
CA ASP A 61 10.37 -6.26 4.58
C ASP A 61 11.89 -6.10 4.58
N ARG A 62 12.40 -5.12 3.84
CA ARG A 62 13.84 -4.81 3.81
C ARG A 62 14.37 -4.41 5.18
N GLN A 63 13.67 -3.54 5.91
CA GLN A 63 14.08 -3.09 7.23
C GLN A 63 14.00 -4.19 8.28
N ALA A 64 13.01 -5.09 8.19
CA ALA A 64 12.92 -6.24 9.07
C ALA A 64 14.08 -7.23 8.89
N ARG A 65 14.59 -7.35 7.66
CA ARG A 65 15.75 -8.23 7.34
C ARG A 65 17.09 -7.56 7.62
N ALA A 66 17.15 -6.25 7.42
CA ALA A 66 18.37 -5.49 7.67
C ALA A 66 18.48 -5.20 9.18
N ALA A 67 19.59 -5.61 9.80
CA ALA A 67 19.91 -5.22 11.18
C ALA A 67 20.30 -3.73 11.30
N THR A 68 20.00 -2.90 10.29
CA THR A 68 20.42 -1.50 10.18
C THR A 68 19.25 -0.57 10.43
N LEU A 69 19.55 0.62 10.97
CA LEU A 69 18.58 1.69 11.15
C LEU A 69 18.15 2.28 9.79
N PRO A 70 16.88 2.76 9.69
CA PRO A 70 16.41 3.44 8.48
C PRO A 70 17.29 4.63 8.10
N ALA A 71 17.82 4.63 6.89
CA ALA A 71 18.76 5.66 6.41
C ALA A 71 18.03 6.88 5.83
N THR A 72 16.97 6.64 5.04
CA THR A 72 16.23 7.69 4.35
C THR A 72 15.02 8.20 5.16
N ILE A 73 14.54 9.40 4.83
CA ILE A 73 13.29 9.95 5.43
C ILE A 73 12.11 9.00 5.15
N ALA A 74 11.98 8.50 3.92
CA ALA A 74 10.92 7.58 3.57
C ALA A 74 10.94 6.28 4.40
N GLU A 75 12.12 5.70 4.61
CA GLU A 75 12.28 4.52 5.46
C GLU A 75 11.95 4.81 6.92
N ARG A 76 12.34 5.97 7.45
CA ARG A 76 11.97 6.39 8.81
C ARG A 76 10.47 6.58 8.97
N LEU A 77 9.80 7.18 7.97
CA LEU A 77 8.34 7.35 7.99
C LEU A 77 7.62 6.01 8.01
N VAL A 78 8.03 5.07 7.16
CA VAL A 78 7.44 3.72 7.10
C VAL A 78 7.67 2.96 8.41
N ALA A 79 8.88 3.00 8.95
CA ALA A 79 9.21 2.37 10.23
C ALA A 79 8.43 3.01 11.40
N GLY A 80 8.27 4.33 11.40
CA GLY A 80 7.47 5.04 12.40
C GLY A 80 5.99 4.64 12.36
N MET A 81 5.41 4.48 11.15
CA MET A 81 4.05 3.99 11.00
C MET A 81 3.90 2.53 11.45
N ALA A 82 4.88 1.67 11.16
CA ALA A 82 4.87 0.29 11.66
C ALA A 82 4.96 0.25 13.19
N ALA A 83 5.77 1.14 13.80
CA ALA A 83 5.87 1.29 15.25
C ALA A 83 4.53 1.70 15.88
N GLU A 84 3.86 2.66 15.28
CA GLU A 84 2.55 3.11 15.73
C GLU A 84 1.50 2.00 15.65
N ALA A 85 1.51 1.21 14.57
CA ALA A 85 0.63 0.06 14.42
C ALA A 85 0.84 -0.99 15.53
N VAL A 86 2.09 -1.31 15.83
CA VAL A 86 2.46 -2.25 16.90
C VAL A 86 2.06 -1.70 18.28
N ALA A 87 2.31 -0.42 18.54
CA ALA A 87 1.93 0.24 19.79
C ALA A 87 0.40 0.26 19.96
N THR A 88 -0.34 0.61 18.90
CA THR A 88 -1.80 0.56 18.88
C THR A 88 -2.30 -0.85 19.18
N TYR A 89 -1.78 -1.86 18.49
CA TYR A 89 -2.18 -3.26 18.71
C TYR A 89 -2.00 -3.69 20.17
N ALA A 90 -0.95 -3.23 20.84
CA ALA A 90 -0.70 -3.58 22.26
C ALA A 90 -1.77 -3.01 23.20
N THR A 91 -2.39 -1.88 22.86
CA THR A 91 -3.40 -1.20 23.68
C THR A 91 -4.83 -1.62 23.39
N LEU A 92 -5.09 -2.22 22.20
CA LEU A 92 -6.42 -2.66 21.80
C LEU A 92 -6.96 -3.82 22.65
N SER A 93 -8.28 -3.87 22.81
CA SER A 93 -9.02 -5.01 23.32
C SER A 93 -8.81 -6.26 22.44
N PRO A 94 -9.17 -7.48 22.93
CA PRO A 94 -9.12 -8.68 22.09
C PRO A 94 -9.89 -8.54 20.77
N ASP A 95 -11.07 -7.93 20.80
CA ASP A 95 -11.91 -7.71 19.63
C ASP A 95 -11.31 -6.65 18.69
N GLY A 96 -10.78 -5.57 19.25
CA GLY A 96 -10.04 -4.55 18.48
C GLY A 96 -8.82 -5.12 17.77
N ARG A 97 -8.08 -6.02 18.45
CA ARG A 97 -6.96 -6.75 17.83
C ARG A 97 -7.40 -7.67 16.70
N ALA A 98 -8.54 -8.34 16.86
CA ALA A 98 -9.10 -9.20 15.82
C ALA A 98 -9.51 -8.38 14.59
N ARG A 99 -10.19 -7.23 14.78
CA ARG A 99 -10.54 -6.32 13.69
C ARG A 99 -9.31 -5.76 12.98
N LEU A 100 -8.28 -5.34 13.73
CA LEU A 100 -7.05 -4.86 13.12
C LEU A 100 -6.37 -5.96 12.28
N ARG A 101 -6.30 -7.19 12.77
CA ARG A 101 -5.77 -8.32 12.00
C ARG A 101 -6.57 -8.56 10.71
N THR A 102 -7.89 -8.51 10.78
CA THR A 102 -8.76 -8.65 9.60
C THR A 102 -8.47 -7.55 8.57
N ARG A 103 -8.38 -6.29 9.00
CA ARG A 103 -8.02 -5.16 8.11
C ARG A 103 -6.62 -5.35 7.50
N LEU A 104 -5.64 -5.83 8.27
CA LEU A 104 -4.29 -6.14 7.76
C LEU A 104 -4.31 -7.28 6.74
N HIS A 105 -5.06 -8.35 7.00
CA HIS A 105 -5.20 -9.45 6.05
C HIS A 105 -5.83 -9.00 4.73
N THR A 106 -6.87 -8.17 4.80
CA THR A 106 -7.50 -7.58 3.61
C THR A 106 -6.52 -6.69 2.84
N ALA A 107 -5.76 -5.85 3.55
CA ALA A 107 -4.77 -4.95 2.93
C ALA A 107 -3.61 -5.71 2.26
N LEU A 108 -3.26 -6.89 2.75
CA LEU A 108 -2.21 -7.75 2.19
C LEU A 108 -2.73 -8.71 1.10
N ALA A 109 -4.02 -8.69 0.79
CA ALA A 109 -4.63 -9.56 -0.20
C ALA A 109 -4.77 -8.88 -1.57
N GLY A 110 -4.57 -9.64 -2.65
CA GLY A 110 -4.83 -9.20 -4.02
C GLY A 110 -4.08 -7.93 -4.42
N ALA A 111 -4.82 -6.97 -4.98
CA ALA A 111 -4.30 -5.68 -5.42
C ALA A 111 -4.29 -4.58 -4.33
N ASN A 112 -4.74 -4.89 -3.12
CA ASN A 112 -4.78 -3.94 -2.01
C ASN A 112 -3.37 -3.59 -1.52
N THR A 113 -3.28 -2.52 -0.72
CA THR A 113 -2.02 -2.03 -0.14
C THR A 113 -2.22 -1.68 1.33
N LEU A 114 -1.13 -1.55 2.06
CA LEU A 114 -1.14 -1.06 3.45
C LEU A 114 -1.40 0.44 3.58
N ALA A 115 -1.46 1.20 2.47
CA ALA A 115 -1.57 2.65 2.50
C ALA A 115 -2.73 3.19 3.36
N PRO A 116 -3.97 2.66 3.28
CA PRO A 116 -5.07 3.14 4.12
C PRO A 116 -4.81 2.96 5.61
N LEU A 117 -4.30 1.79 6.03
CA LEU A 117 -3.99 1.52 7.44
C LEU A 117 -2.83 2.37 7.94
N LEU A 118 -1.78 2.51 7.14
CA LEU A 118 -0.66 3.36 7.52
C LEU A 118 -1.05 4.84 7.57
N HIS A 119 -2.04 5.28 6.76
CA HIS A 119 -2.63 6.60 6.88
C HIS A 119 -3.38 6.78 8.20
N LEU A 120 -4.20 5.80 8.60
CA LEU A 120 -4.87 5.79 9.91
C LEU A 120 -3.86 5.97 11.06
N PHE A 121 -2.82 5.14 11.10
CA PHE A 121 -1.81 5.22 12.16
C PHE A 121 -1.03 6.53 12.16
N ARG A 122 -0.72 7.07 10.97
CA ARG A 122 -0.12 8.39 10.84
C ARG A 122 -1.00 9.48 11.40
N THR A 123 -2.30 9.45 11.09
CA THR A 123 -3.28 10.41 11.60
C THR A 123 -3.35 10.34 13.13
N ALA A 124 -3.42 9.14 13.69
CA ALA A 124 -3.43 8.94 15.14
C ALA A 124 -2.18 9.52 15.81
N ALA A 125 -0.98 9.21 15.30
CA ALA A 125 0.27 9.73 15.84
C ALA A 125 0.36 11.25 15.72
N LEU A 126 -0.10 11.83 14.61
CA LEU A 126 -0.14 13.28 14.41
C LEU A 126 -1.06 13.96 15.42
N GLN A 127 -2.24 13.41 15.71
CA GLN A 127 -3.13 13.99 16.71
C GLN A 127 -2.56 13.89 18.13
N ARG A 128 -1.91 12.77 18.49
CA ARG A 128 -1.21 12.66 19.77
C ARG A 128 -0.09 13.69 19.92
N SER A 129 0.68 13.94 18.86
CA SER A 129 1.74 14.95 18.88
C SER A 129 1.22 16.38 19.06
N ARG A 130 -0.06 16.61 18.75
CA ARG A 130 -0.77 17.87 18.97
C ARG A 130 -1.44 17.96 20.35
N GLY A 131 -1.22 16.97 21.22
CA GLY A 131 -1.75 16.93 22.58
C GLY A 131 -3.16 16.37 22.71
N PHE A 132 -3.71 15.71 21.68
CA PHE A 132 -4.97 15.01 21.79
C PHE A 132 -4.79 13.61 22.38
N THR A 133 -5.72 13.18 23.21
CA THR A 133 -5.95 11.79 23.52
C THR A 133 -6.64 11.17 22.30
N VAL A 134 -6.16 10.01 21.84
CA VAL A 134 -6.67 9.33 20.63
C VAL A 134 -7.13 7.93 20.98
N ARG A 135 -8.38 7.62 20.68
CA ARG A 135 -8.98 6.29 20.76
C ARG A 135 -9.30 5.79 19.35
N HIS A 136 -9.09 4.51 19.10
CA HIS A 136 -9.32 3.87 17.79
C HIS A 136 -10.72 3.23 17.76
N ASP A 137 -11.79 4.03 17.72
CA ASP A 137 -13.16 3.58 17.86
C ASP A 137 -13.59 2.65 16.73
N GLY A 138 -13.15 2.91 15.50
CA GLY A 138 -13.37 1.99 14.39
C GLY A 138 -12.70 0.63 14.54
N LEU A 139 -11.71 0.49 15.44
CA LEU A 139 -11.12 -0.81 15.80
C LEU A 139 -11.73 -1.38 17.07
N GLU A 140 -12.04 -0.55 18.08
CA GLU A 140 -12.56 -1.04 19.37
C GLU A 140 -14.05 -1.36 19.29
N ASP A 141 -14.85 -0.47 18.75
CA ASP A 141 -16.31 -0.51 18.84
C ASP A 141 -17.00 -0.70 17.48
N ASP A 142 -16.21 -0.90 16.39
CA ASP A 142 -16.71 -0.94 15.01
C ASP A 142 -17.50 0.32 14.62
N ALA A 143 -17.07 1.47 15.16
CA ALA A 143 -17.71 2.76 14.92
C ALA A 143 -17.57 3.19 13.44
N PRO A 144 -18.49 4.05 12.94
CA PRO A 144 -18.44 4.56 11.55
C PRO A 144 -17.25 5.50 11.31
N HIS A 145 -16.65 6.04 12.35
CA HIS A 145 -15.40 6.81 12.31
C HIS A 145 -14.22 5.96 12.81
N ASP A 146 -13.02 6.28 12.37
CA ASP A 146 -11.84 5.50 12.73
C ASP A 146 -11.25 5.90 14.08
N LEU A 147 -11.21 7.21 14.37
CA LEU A 147 -10.60 7.76 15.58
C LEU A 147 -11.56 8.70 16.29
N LEU A 148 -11.61 8.60 17.61
CA LEU A 148 -12.13 9.64 18.49
C LEU A 148 -10.95 10.37 19.14
N ILE A 149 -10.90 11.68 18.98
CA ILE A 149 -9.88 12.53 19.59
C ILE A 149 -10.51 13.42 20.65
N THR A 150 -9.79 13.61 21.77
CA THR A 150 -10.27 14.43 22.90
C THR A 150 -9.15 15.35 23.37
N ARG A 151 -9.50 16.62 23.60
CA ARG A 151 -8.60 17.61 24.20
C ARG A 151 -9.42 18.69 24.89
N ASP A 152 -9.01 19.08 26.08
CA ASP A 152 -9.61 20.18 26.86
C ASP A 152 -11.15 20.05 27.00
N GLY A 153 -11.63 18.83 27.19
CA GLY A 153 -13.07 18.52 27.32
C GLY A 153 -13.86 18.50 26.00
N SER A 154 -13.25 18.84 24.88
CA SER A 154 -13.85 18.76 23.54
C SER A 154 -13.48 17.47 22.86
N THR A 155 -14.43 16.88 22.10
CA THR A 155 -14.23 15.66 21.32
C THR A 155 -14.51 15.90 19.84
N ALA A 156 -13.79 15.17 18.98
CA ALA A 156 -14.08 15.13 17.53
C ALA A 156 -13.84 13.73 16.98
N GLU A 157 -14.66 13.37 15.99
CA GLU A 157 -14.55 12.13 15.24
C GLU A 157 -13.73 12.34 13.98
N ILE A 158 -12.90 11.37 13.61
CA ILE A 158 -12.08 11.42 12.40
C ILE A 158 -12.32 10.13 11.61
N ALA A 159 -12.80 10.26 10.38
CA ALA A 159 -12.76 9.21 9.38
C ALA A 159 -11.49 9.38 8.52
N CYS A 160 -10.73 8.29 8.35
CA CYS A 160 -9.51 8.26 7.57
C CYS A 160 -9.78 7.58 6.24
N ASP A 161 -9.75 8.33 5.16
CA ASP A 161 -9.93 7.79 3.82
C ASP A 161 -8.72 8.05 2.92
N THR A 162 -8.52 7.20 1.93
CA THR A 162 -7.46 7.32 0.94
C THR A 162 -8.02 7.12 -0.45
N ILE A 163 -7.79 8.09 -1.31
CA ILE A 163 -8.18 8.01 -2.71
C ILE A 163 -7.01 7.43 -3.51
N SER A 164 -7.27 6.36 -4.24
CA SER A 164 -6.29 5.80 -5.18
C SER A 164 -6.12 6.73 -6.39
N ALA A 165 -4.89 6.88 -6.87
CA ALA A 165 -4.62 7.59 -8.13
C ALA A 165 -5.25 6.91 -9.36
N GLU A 166 -5.74 5.68 -9.21
CA GLU A 166 -6.45 4.92 -10.25
C GLU A 166 -7.97 5.12 -10.17
N GLU A 167 -8.47 5.68 -9.09
CA GLU A 167 -9.89 5.93 -8.88
C GLU A 167 -10.41 6.98 -9.85
N GLY A 168 -11.55 6.71 -10.49
CA GLY A 168 -12.12 7.57 -11.52
C GLY A 168 -11.37 7.57 -12.86
N ARG A 169 -10.33 6.75 -13.05
CA ARG A 169 -9.66 6.61 -14.36
C ARG A 169 -10.34 5.55 -15.21
N ASP A 170 -10.63 5.89 -16.46
CA ASP A 170 -11.10 4.93 -17.47
C ASP A 170 -9.99 3.93 -17.82
N VAL A 171 -8.73 4.39 -17.85
CA VAL A 171 -7.56 3.56 -18.12
C VAL A 171 -6.67 3.53 -16.88
N GLN A 172 -6.63 2.39 -16.22
CA GLN A 172 -5.78 2.17 -15.05
C GLN A 172 -4.33 1.92 -15.47
N ARG A 173 -3.37 2.55 -14.79
CA ARG A 173 -1.93 2.46 -15.12
C ARG A 173 -1.39 1.03 -15.06
N GLY A 174 -1.83 0.25 -14.07
CA GLY A 174 -1.45 -1.15 -13.92
C GLY A 174 -1.90 -1.96 -15.13
N ALA A 175 -3.19 -1.86 -15.46
CA ALA A 175 -3.78 -2.55 -16.61
C ALA A 175 -3.15 -2.13 -17.95
N TRP A 176 -2.83 -0.84 -18.09
CA TRP A 176 -2.08 -0.34 -19.26
C TRP A 176 -0.68 -0.95 -19.35
N GLY A 177 0.05 -1.02 -18.21
CA GLY A 177 1.35 -1.66 -18.15
C GLY A 177 1.30 -3.14 -18.55
N ASP A 178 0.32 -3.86 -18.02
CA ASP A 178 0.09 -5.29 -18.35
C ASP A 178 -0.22 -5.48 -19.83
N LEU A 179 -1.10 -4.64 -20.41
CA LEU A 179 -1.40 -4.69 -21.85
C LEU A 179 -0.16 -4.43 -22.70
N VAL A 180 0.62 -3.41 -22.36
CA VAL A 180 1.85 -3.09 -23.12
C VAL A 180 2.87 -4.22 -23.02
N ASP A 181 3.05 -4.84 -21.86
CA ASP A 181 3.96 -5.97 -21.68
C ASP A 181 3.48 -7.22 -22.46
N LEU A 182 2.16 -7.37 -22.68
CA LEU A 182 1.60 -8.43 -23.53
C LEU A 182 1.81 -8.17 -25.02
N VAL A 183 1.64 -6.94 -25.48
CA VAL A 183 1.71 -6.57 -26.91
C VAL A 183 3.15 -6.37 -27.40
N ASP A 184 4.05 -5.93 -26.52
CA ASP A 184 5.42 -5.53 -26.91
C ASP A 184 6.21 -6.65 -27.61
N PRO A 185 6.21 -7.92 -27.18
CA PRO A 185 6.94 -9.00 -27.87
C PRO A 185 6.49 -9.21 -29.31
N ASP A 186 5.18 -9.21 -29.55
CA ASP A 186 4.61 -9.41 -30.89
C ASP A 186 4.89 -8.20 -31.78
N LEU A 187 4.76 -7.00 -31.20
CA LEU A 187 5.06 -5.76 -31.89
C LEU A 187 6.54 -5.66 -32.27
N GLN A 188 7.47 -6.04 -31.39
CA GLN A 188 8.91 -6.04 -31.69
C GLN A 188 9.24 -7.04 -32.80
N THR A 189 8.63 -8.22 -32.79
CA THR A 189 8.78 -9.23 -33.85
C THR A 189 8.30 -8.69 -35.19
N TRP A 190 7.15 -8.04 -35.21
CA TRP A 190 6.59 -7.45 -36.42
C TRP A 190 7.47 -6.29 -36.94
N LEU A 191 7.92 -5.41 -36.06
CA LEU A 191 8.79 -4.26 -36.42
C LEU A 191 10.14 -4.70 -36.96
N ALA A 192 10.71 -5.80 -36.48
CA ALA A 192 11.95 -6.37 -37.01
C ALA A 192 11.81 -6.80 -38.48
N ALA A 193 10.64 -7.30 -38.88
CA ALA A 193 10.34 -7.68 -40.25
C ALA A 193 9.91 -6.51 -41.13
N HIS A 194 9.46 -5.40 -40.54
CA HIS A 194 8.90 -4.25 -41.27
C HIS A 194 9.57 -2.95 -40.78
N PRO A 195 10.79 -2.64 -41.23
CA PRO A 195 11.50 -1.43 -40.78
C PRO A 195 10.76 -0.17 -41.24
N GLY A 196 10.54 0.76 -40.28
CA GLY A 196 9.80 2.00 -40.54
C GLY A 196 9.44 2.74 -39.23
N ARG A 197 8.63 3.79 -39.38
CA ARG A 197 8.05 4.53 -38.27
C ARG A 197 6.55 4.28 -38.25
N TYR A 198 6.04 3.77 -37.15
CA TYR A 198 4.64 3.39 -36.99
C TYR A 198 4.02 4.07 -35.79
N LEU A 199 2.72 4.34 -35.87
CA LEU A 199 1.89 4.81 -34.77
C LEU A 199 0.81 3.77 -34.49
N LEU A 200 0.92 3.07 -33.38
CA LEU A 200 -0.16 2.21 -32.88
C LEU A 200 -1.16 3.07 -32.10
N LYS A 201 -2.40 3.17 -32.60
CA LYS A 201 -3.49 3.86 -31.93
C LYS A 201 -4.50 2.83 -31.42
N LEU A 202 -4.66 2.78 -30.11
CA LEU A 202 -5.67 1.96 -29.45
C LEU A 202 -6.84 2.83 -29.00
N THR A 203 -8.06 2.40 -29.32
CA THR A 203 -9.29 3.04 -28.82
C THR A 203 -9.93 2.09 -27.81
N LEU A 204 -10.14 2.58 -26.59
CA LEU A 204 -10.65 1.80 -25.46
C LEU A 204 -11.99 2.38 -24.99
N PRO A 205 -13.12 2.12 -25.69
CA PRO A 205 -14.40 2.76 -25.40
C PRO A 205 -14.96 2.46 -24.00
N GLN A 206 -14.57 1.31 -23.43
CA GLN A 206 -14.97 0.86 -22.09
C GLN A 206 -13.86 1.05 -21.05
N GLY A 207 -12.81 1.82 -21.42
CA GLY A 207 -11.63 1.96 -20.58
C GLY A 207 -10.78 0.69 -20.52
N LEU A 208 -9.89 0.61 -19.53
CA LEU A 208 -9.03 -0.53 -19.28
C LEU A 208 -8.84 -0.71 -17.78
N ARG A 209 -9.36 -1.81 -17.24
CA ARG A 209 -9.25 -2.17 -15.82
C ARG A 209 -8.33 -3.39 -15.67
N ALA A 210 -7.82 -3.61 -14.47
CA ALA A 210 -6.96 -4.74 -14.13
C ALA A 210 -7.79 -6.04 -14.04
N ASP A 211 -8.35 -6.45 -15.16
CA ASP A 211 -9.12 -7.69 -15.34
C ASP A 211 -8.37 -8.59 -16.35
N ALA A 212 -7.92 -9.74 -15.89
CA ALA A 212 -7.10 -10.64 -16.70
C ALA A 212 -7.85 -11.17 -17.95
N ALA A 213 -9.14 -11.43 -17.85
CA ALA A 213 -9.94 -11.92 -18.96
C ALA A 213 -10.14 -10.82 -20.02
N GLY A 214 -10.44 -9.59 -19.58
CA GLY A 214 -10.57 -8.43 -20.45
C GLY A 214 -9.26 -8.07 -21.15
N LEU A 215 -8.13 -8.15 -20.44
CA LEU A 215 -6.78 -7.94 -21.03
C LEU A 215 -6.45 -8.99 -22.08
N ALA A 216 -6.69 -10.27 -21.81
CA ALA A 216 -6.47 -11.36 -22.77
C ALA A 216 -7.35 -11.22 -24.01
N ALA A 217 -8.63 -10.89 -23.84
CA ALA A 217 -9.55 -10.65 -24.94
C ALA A 217 -9.15 -9.44 -25.81
N LEU A 218 -8.62 -8.39 -25.17
CA LEU A 218 -8.12 -7.21 -25.88
C LEU A 218 -6.83 -7.53 -26.64
N HIS A 219 -5.88 -8.24 -26.01
CA HIS A 219 -4.63 -8.67 -26.65
C HIS A 219 -4.89 -9.52 -27.90
N ALA A 220 -5.83 -10.47 -27.83
CA ALA A 220 -6.20 -11.31 -28.97
C ALA A 220 -6.82 -10.52 -30.16
N ARG A 221 -7.16 -9.26 -29.98
CA ARG A 221 -7.75 -8.38 -31.02
C ARG A 221 -6.76 -7.40 -31.62
N ILE A 222 -5.59 -7.26 -31.02
CA ILE A 222 -4.48 -6.41 -31.48
C ILE A 222 -3.55 -7.21 -32.37
#